data_7c458ce115ea867235da0f60a4e4a5ae
#
_entry.id   7c458ce115ea867235da0f60a4e4a5ae
#
_cell.length_a   1.000
_cell.length_b   1.000
_cell.length_c   1.000
_cell.angle_alpha   90.00
_cell.angle_beta   90.00
_cell.angle_gamma   90.00
#
_symmetry.space_group_name_H-M   'P 1'
#
loop_
_entity.id
_entity.type
_entity.pdbx_description
1 polymer ?
#
loop_
_entity_poly.entity_id
_entity_poly.type
_entity_poly.pdbx_seq_one_letter_code
_entity_poly.pdbx_strand_id
1 'polypeptide(L)'
;MGPAVPVIALAATVASAGIGAYSAIQSGEAQSAAANYQAQVAANNAKIAAYNADAATAKGNTQIQAAEEQAAQHQGMIRAVMGAGGIDINSGSSLRTQEGVAQVDQLNEATIRSNAARSAWNFRNQGADFSAQSQLDQMQASQADTAAVMGEFSSLLSGASTFSNQYNKFYPSTKSPTS
;
A
#
# COMPACT_ATOMS: atom_id res chain seq x y z
N MET A 1 -50.46 36.60 28.80
CA MET A 1 -49.67 35.34 28.60
C MET A 1 -48.58 35.69 27.59
N GLY A 2 -47.36 35.70 28.09
CA GLY A 2 -46.22 36.35 27.46
C GLY A 2 -45.49 35.52 26.39
N PRO A 3 -44.57 36.13 25.61
CA PRO A 3 -43.88 35.58 24.45
C PRO A 3 -42.70 34.64 24.78
N ALA A 4 -42.80 33.81 25.82
CA ALA A 4 -41.72 32.96 26.27
C ALA A 4 -41.53 31.67 25.43
N VAL A 5 -42.48 31.28 24.62
CA VAL A 5 -42.46 30.04 23.82
C VAL A 5 -41.47 30.08 22.64
N PRO A 6 -41.25 31.23 21.93
CA PRO A 6 -40.30 31.24 20.81
C PRO A 6 -38.83 31.14 21.19
N VAL A 7 -38.47 31.61 22.39
CA VAL A 7 -37.04 31.59 22.83
C VAL A 7 -36.55 30.17 23.08
N ILE A 8 -37.42 29.29 23.60
CA ILE A 8 -37.02 27.89 23.88
C ILE A 8 -36.87 27.11 22.56
N ALA A 9 -37.72 27.36 21.56
CA ALA A 9 -37.63 26.69 20.27
C ALA A 9 -36.37 27.12 19.49
N LEU A 10 -35.94 28.38 19.60
CA LEU A 10 -34.72 28.91 19.01
C LEU A 10 -33.47 28.34 19.65
N ALA A 11 -33.47 28.17 20.98
CA ALA A 11 -32.34 27.57 21.70
C ALA A 11 -32.15 26.08 21.34
N ALA A 12 -33.25 25.35 21.11
CA ALA A 12 -33.19 23.95 20.70
C ALA A 12 -32.63 23.76 19.28
N THR A 13 -32.90 24.67 18.35
CA THR A 13 -32.35 24.58 16.98
C THR A 13 -30.87 24.89 16.90
N VAL A 14 -30.35 25.81 17.68
CA VAL A 14 -28.92 26.10 17.76
C VAL A 14 -28.16 24.93 18.41
N ALA A 15 -28.71 24.31 19.45
CA ALA A 15 -28.10 23.15 20.10
C ALA A 15 -28.06 21.93 19.17
N SER A 16 -29.10 21.67 18.36
CA SER A 16 -29.14 20.55 17.41
C SER A 16 -28.15 20.72 16.26
N ALA A 17 -27.94 21.95 15.76
CA ALA A 17 -26.92 22.23 14.76
C ALA A 17 -25.49 22.00 15.29
N GLY A 18 -25.22 22.38 16.54
CA GLY A 18 -23.92 22.17 17.18
C GLY A 18 -23.60 20.69 17.42
N ILE A 19 -24.60 19.88 17.82
CA ILE A 19 -24.43 18.43 18.02
C ILE A 19 -24.19 17.73 16.68
N GLY A 20 -24.88 18.13 15.61
CA GLY A 20 -24.69 17.60 14.26
C GLY A 20 -23.27 17.87 13.70
N ALA A 21 -22.76 19.08 13.90
CA ALA A 21 -21.40 19.45 13.49
C ALA A 21 -20.35 18.65 14.28
N TYR A 22 -20.48 18.54 15.59
CA TYR A 22 -19.55 17.80 16.43
C TYR A 22 -19.49 16.29 16.06
N SER A 23 -20.64 15.66 15.79
CA SER A 23 -20.67 14.25 15.38
C SER A 23 -20.07 14.02 13.99
N ALA A 24 -20.21 14.99 13.06
CA ALA A 24 -19.58 14.91 11.74
C ALA A 24 -18.05 15.00 11.82
N ILE A 25 -17.51 15.90 12.64
CA ILE A 25 -16.07 16.03 12.89
C ILE A 25 -15.52 14.73 13.50
N GLN A 26 -16.13 14.23 14.56
CA GLN A 26 -15.67 13.03 15.24
C GLN A 26 -15.69 11.79 14.33
N SER A 27 -16.70 11.66 13.46
CA SER A 27 -16.74 10.56 12.49
C SER A 27 -15.71 10.71 11.38
N GLY A 28 -15.42 11.92 10.90
CA GLY A 28 -14.40 12.22 9.92
C GLY A 28 -12.99 11.95 10.47
N GLU A 29 -12.69 12.42 11.67
CA GLU A 29 -11.42 12.16 12.34
C GLU A 29 -11.18 10.66 12.58
N ALA A 30 -12.22 9.90 12.97
CA ALA A 30 -12.11 8.46 13.15
C ALA A 30 -11.85 7.73 11.82
N GLN A 31 -12.47 8.16 10.72
CA GLN A 31 -12.24 7.59 9.40
C GLN A 31 -10.86 7.94 8.87
N SER A 32 -10.40 9.18 9.01
CA SER A 32 -9.08 9.58 8.57
C SER A 32 -7.99 8.89 9.39
N ALA A 33 -8.17 8.73 10.70
CA ALA A 33 -7.24 7.98 11.55
C ALA A 33 -7.16 6.50 11.15
N ALA A 34 -8.30 5.85 10.84
CA ALA A 34 -8.33 4.48 10.37
C ALA A 34 -7.64 4.32 9.01
N ALA A 35 -7.90 5.22 8.06
CA ALA A 35 -7.26 5.22 6.74
C ALA A 35 -5.74 5.48 6.85
N ASN A 36 -5.31 6.41 7.68
CA ASN A 36 -3.90 6.67 7.96
C ASN A 36 -3.20 5.45 8.57
N TYR A 37 -3.86 4.73 9.48
CA TYR A 37 -3.31 3.48 10.03
C TYR A 37 -3.16 2.40 8.94
N GLN A 38 -4.17 2.21 8.10
CA GLN A 38 -4.11 1.28 6.96
C GLN A 38 -2.99 1.65 5.99
N ALA A 39 -2.83 2.93 5.67
CA ALA A 39 -1.74 3.42 4.84
C ALA A 39 -0.35 3.09 5.42
N GLN A 40 -0.18 3.23 6.75
CA GLN A 40 1.07 2.86 7.43
C GLN A 40 1.32 1.36 7.39
N VAL A 41 0.28 0.53 7.58
CA VAL A 41 0.39 -0.93 7.47
C VAL A 41 0.79 -1.32 6.05
N ALA A 42 0.15 -0.75 5.03
CA ALA A 42 0.48 -0.99 3.64
C ALA A 42 1.92 -0.55 3.31
N ALA A 43 2.36 0.63 3.78
CA ALA A 43 3.72 1.09 3.61
C ALA A 43 4.76 0.16 4.28
N ASN A 44 4.46 -0.38 5.45
CA ASN A 44 5.31 -1.36 6.12
C ASN A 44 5.36 -2.69 5.34
N ASN A 45 4.23 -3.16 4.81
CA ASN A 45 4.18 -4.35 3.97
C ASN A 45 4.97 -4.17 2.68
N ALA A 46 4.96 -2.97 2.08
CA ALA A 46 5.81 -2.64 0.93
C ALA A 46 7.30 -2.76 1.25
N LYS A 47 7.73 -2.28 2.43
CA LYS A 47 9.13 -2.44 2.89
C LYS A 47 9.49 -3.90 3.11
N ILE A 48 8.61 -4.69 3.73
CA ILE A 48 8.82 -6.13 3.93
C ILE A 48 8.96 -6.84 2.59
N ALA A 49 8.12 -6.51 1.61
CA ALA A 49 8.22 -7.06 0.26
C ALA A 49 9.56 -6.69 -0.42
N ALA A 50 10.05 -5.46 -0.25
CA ALA A 50 11.36 -5.06 -0.73
C ALA A 50 12.49 -5.88 -0.08
N TYR A 51 12.48 -6.06 1.24
CA TYR A 51 13.45 -6.92 1.93
C TYR A 51 13.40 -8.38 1.45
N ASN A 52 12.19 -8.90 1.20
CA ASN A 52 12.03 -10.26 0.66
C ASN A 52 12.58 -10.37 -0.76
N ALA A 53 12.47 -9.34 -1.58
CA ALA A 53 13.07 -9.30 -2.92
C ALA A 53 14.61 -9.35 -2.85
N ASP A 54 15.21 -8.58 -1.94
CA ASP A 54 16.65 -8.57 -1.74
C ASP A 54 17.13 -9.90 -1.16
N ALA A 55 16.38 -10.47 -0.22
CA ALA A 55 16.68 -11.81 0.33
C ALA A 55 16.58 -12.91 -0.74
N ALA A 56 15.61 -12.84 -1.66
CA ALA A 56 15.51 -13.78 -2.77
C ALA A 56 16.72 -13.67 -3.71
N THR A 57 17.20 -12.46 -3.97
CA THR A 57 18.41 -12.23 -4.77
C THR A 57 19.65 -12.76 -4.06
N ALA A 58 19.82 -12.46 -2.77
CA ALA A 58 20.94 -12.96 -1.96
C ALA A 58 20.97 -14.49 -1.90
N LYS A 59 19.81 -15.12 -1.68
CA LYS A 59 19.64 -16.57 -1.71
C LYS A 59 20.06 -17.16 -3.06
N GLY A 60 19.64 -16.51 -4.16
CA GLY A 60 20.04 -16.91 -5.51
C GLY A 60 21.56 -16.88 -5.68
N ASN A 61 22.21 -15.82 -5.23
CA ASN A 61 23.68 -15.71 -5.32
C ASN A 61 24.39 -16.79 -4.50
N THR A 62 23.91 -17.10 -3.30
CA THR A 62 24.47 -18.22 -2.50
C THR A 62 24.28 -19.57 -3.18
N GLN A 63 23.14 -19.80 -3.82
CA GLN A 63 22.88 -21.02 -4.57
C GLN A 63 23.79 -21.13 -5.82
N ILE A 64 24.06 -20.01 -6.50
CA ILE A 64 25.00 -19.96 -7.63
C ILE A 64 26.40 -20.33 -7.15
N GLN A 65 26.89 -19.73 -6.07
CA GLN A 65 28.21 -20.06 -5.50
C GLN A 65 28.31 -21.56 -5.16
N ALA A 66 27.29 -22.13 -4.52
CA ALA A 66 27.28 -23.56 -4.22
C ALA A 66 27.26 -24.42 -5.50
N ALA A 67 26.56 -23.99 -6.54
CA ALA A 67 26.54 -24.69 -7.83
C ALA A 67 27.88 -24.61 -8.54
N GLU A 68 28.56 -23.44 -8.51
CA GLU A 68 29.91 -23.26 -9.04
C GLU A 68 30.94 -24.14 -8.33
N GLU A 69 30.90 -24.25 -6.98
CA GLU A 69 31.74 -25.15 -6.21
C GLU A 69 31.48 -26.63 -6.58
N GLN A 70 30.22 -27.04 -6.73
CA GLN A 70 29.86 -28.38 -7.17
C GLN A 70 30.35 -28.67 -8.59
N ALA A 71 30.22 -27.70 -9.50
CA ALA A 71 30.70 -27.79 -10.87
C ALA A 71 32.23 -27.98 -10.92
N ALA A 72 32.95 -27.19 -10.11
CA ALA A 72 34.41 -27.29 -10.02
C ALA A 72 34.86 -28.67 -9.49
N GLN A 73 34.20 -29.17 -8.44
CA GLN A 73 34.42 -30.51 -7.91
C GLN A 73 34.14 -31.61 -8.95
N HIS A 74 33.01 -31.50 -9.67
CA HIS A 74 32.61 -32.44 -10.70
C HIS A 74 33.62 -32.47 -11.86
N GLN A 75 34.03 -31.30 -12.34
CA GLN A 75 35.06 -31.20 -13.38
C GLN A 75 36.41 -31.77 -12.90
N GLY A 76 36.80 -31.49 -11.65
CA GLY A 76 37.99 -32.05 -11.03
C GLY A 76 37.97 -33.57 -10.97
N MET A 77 36.84 -34.16 -10.57
CA MET A 77 36.62 -35.60 -10.54
C MET A 77 36.71 -36.23 -11.94
N ILE A 78 36.09 -35.64 -12.94
CA ILE A 78 36.13 -36.10 -14.34
C ILE A 78 37.58 -36.11 -14.84
N ARG A 79 38.35 -35.07 -14.59
CA ARG A 79 39.77 -34.99 -14.97
C ARG A 79 40.64 -36.04 -14.26
N ALA A 80 40.39 -36.25 -12.94
CA ALA A 80 41.10 -37.24 -12.16
C ALA A 80 40.82 -38.67 -12.68
N VAL A 81 39.55 -39.01 -12.96
CA VAL A 81 39.18 -40.33 -13.49
C VAL A 81 39.75 -40.56 -14.88
N MET A 82 39.72 -39.56 -15.77
CA MET A 82 40.29 -39.65 -17.12
C MET A 82 41.81 -39.81 -17.05
N GLY A 83 42.49 -39.02 -16.20
CA GLY A 83 43.95 -39.11 -16.01
C GLY A 83 44.39 -40.45 -15.40
N ALA A 84 43.67 -40.99 -14.43
CA ALA A 84 43.92 -42.33 -13.86
C ALA A 84 43.73 -43.45 -14.88
N GLY A 85 42.83 -43.26 -15.85
CA GLY A 85 42.61 -44.18 -16.99
C GLY A 85 43.66 -44.06 -18.11
N GLY A 86 44.62 -43.16 -18.00
CA GLY A 86 45.63 -42.95 -19.05
C GLY A 86 45.08 -42.24 -20.29
N ILE A 87 43.94 -41.59 -20.17
CA ILE A 87 43.27 -40.88 -21.26
C ILE A 87 43.85 -39.46 -21.32
N ASP A 88 44.20 -38.99 -22.52
CA ASP A 88 44.57 -37.58 -22.73
C ASP A 88 43.37 -36.66 -22.49
N ILE A 89 43.43 -35.88 -21.39
CA ILE A 89 42.34 -35.00 -20.97
C ILE A 89 42.15 -33.77 -21.85
N ASN A 90 43.13 -33.47 -22.72
CA ASN A 90 43.13 -32.25 -23.55
C ASN A 90 42.78 -32.54 -25.02
N SER A 91 42.42 -33.77 -25.37
CA SER A 91 42.14 -34.13 -26.76
C SER A 91 40.88 -35.00 -26.94
N GLY A 92 40.38 -35.00 -28.14
CA GLY A 92 39.34 -35.93 -28.63
C GLY A 92 38.01 -35.89 -27.85
N SER A 93 37.55 -37.06 -27.47
CA SER A 93 36.24 -37.22 -26.78
C SER A 93 36.26 -36.70 -25.34
N SER A 94 37.44 -36.72 -24.68
CA SER A 94 37.61 -36.22 -23.32
C SER A 94 37.31 -34.72 -23.22
N LEU A 95 37.82 -33.94 -24.16
CA LEU A 95 37.56 -32.51 -24.21
C LEU A 95 36.06 -32.22 -24.45
N ARG A 96 35.41 -32.95 -25.36
CA ARG A 96 33.96 -32.80 -25.61
C ARG A 96 33.14 -33.16 -24.38
N THR A 97 33.51 -34.16 -23.61
CA THR A 97 32.86 -34.53 -22.37
C THR A 97 32.95 -33.40 -21.33
N GLN A 98 34.13 -32.81 -21.16
CA GLN A 98 34.34 -31.70 -20.25
C GLN A 98 33.57 -30.45 -20.68
N GLU A 99 33.54 -30.14 -22.00
CA GLU A 99 32.72 -29.05 -22.57
C GLU A 99 31.21 -29.29 -22.35
N GLY A 100 30.72 -30.52 -22.56
CA GLY A 100 29.32 -30.87 -22.33
C GLY A 100 28.91 -30.70 -20.87
N VAL A 101 29.76 -31.11 -19.93
CA VAL A 101 29.53 -30.93 -18.48
C VAL A 101 29.53 -29.42 -18.16
N ALA A 102 30.48 -28.64 -18.64
CA ALA A 102 30.55 -27.20 -18.41
C ALA A 102 29.29 -26.50 -18.96
N GLN A 103 28.72 -26.92 -20.09
CA GLN A 103 27.47 -26.38 -20.61
C GLN A 103 26.28 -26.71 -19.68
N VAL A 104 26.20 -27.91 -19.13
CA VAL A 104 25.13 -28.31 -18.19
C VAL A 104 25.23 -27.46 -16.91
N ASP A 105 26.45 -27.27 -16.40
CA ASP A 105 26.69 -26.47 -15.20
C ASP A 105 26.29 -25.00 -15.43
N GLN A 106 26.61 -24.40 -16.58
CA GLN A 106 26.18 -23.06 -16.98
C GLN A 106 24.66 -22.94 -17.09
N LEU A 107 23.98 -23.96 -17.66
CA LEU A 107 22.52 -23.99 -17.73
C LEU A 107 21.87 -24.07 -16.34
N ASN A 108 22.47 -24.86 -15.44
CA ASN A 108 22.01 -24.94 -14.06
C ASN A 108 22.16 -23.59 -13.34
N GLU A 109 23.30 -22.92 -13.46
CA GLU A 109 23.53 -21.57 -12.93
C GLU A 109 22.53 -20.56 -13.50
N ALA A 110 22.32 -20.55 -14.82
CA ALA A 110 21.35 -19.67 -15.46
C ALA A 110 19.91 -19.92 -14.99
N THR A 111 19.58 -21.18 -14.71
CA THR A 111 18.27 -21.56 -14.16
C THR A 111 18.10 -21.03 -12.73
N ILE A 112 19.09 -21.20 -11.87
CA ILE A 112 19.09 -20.65 -10.51
C ILE A 112 18.94 -19.14 -10.54
N ARG A 113 19.72 -18.46 -11.37
CA ARG A 113 19.66 -16.99 -11.55
C ARG A 113 18.28 -16.53 -12.03
N SER A 114 17.71 -17.21 -13.00
CA SER A 114 16.36 -16.92 -13.51
C SER A 114 15.28 -17.11 -12.44
N ASN A 115 15.37 -18.18 -11.65
CA ASN A 115 14.41 -18.45 -10.57
C ASN A 115 14.51 -17.41 -9.45
N ALA A 116 15.71 -17.01 -9.06
CA ALA A 116 15.95 -15.95 -8.08
C ALA A 116 15.41 -14.59 -8.57
N ALA A 117 15.67 -14.27 -9.84
CA ALA A 117 15.19 -13.05 -10.47
C ALA A 117 13.64 -13.00 -10.52
N ARG A 118 12.98 -14.10 -10.88
CA ARG A 118 11.51 -14.20 -10.87
C ARG A 118 10.95 -14.06 -9.46
N SER A 119 11.57 -14.69 -8.47
CA SER A 119 11.16 -14.58 -7.07
C SER A 119 11.29 -13.13 -6.58
N ALA A 120 12.42 -12.48 -6.84
CA ALA A 120 12.63 -11.07 -6.49
C ALA A 120 11.64 -10.15 -7.21
N TRP A 121 11.35 -10.41 -8.49
CA TRP A 121 10.37 -9.66 -9.26
C TRP A 121 8.95 -9.77 -8.66
N ASN A 122 8.53 -10.98 -8.26
CA ASN A 122 7.24 -11.19 -7.62
C ASN A 122 7.11 -10.37 -6.33
N PHE A 123 8.14 -10.37 -5.48
CA PHE A 123 8.15 -9.55 -4.27
C PHE A 123 8.14 -8.04 -4.56
N ARG A 124 8.85 -7.60 -5.61
CA ARG A 124 8.83 -6.19 -6.02
C ARG A 124 7.46 -5.75 -6.51
N ASN A 125 6.77 -6.58 -7.29
CA ASN A 125 5.39 -6.30 -7.70
C ASN A 125 4.45 -6.22 -6.50
N GLN A 126 4.55 -7.18 -5.57
CA GLN A 126 3.78 -7.13 -4.33
C GLN A 126 4.07 -5.86 -3.52
N GLY A 127 5.33 -5.43 -3.47
CA GLY A 127 5.72 -4.17 -2.84
C GLY A 127 5.12 -2.94 -3.55
N ALA A 128 5.05 -2.96 -4.88
CA ALA A 128 4.41 -1.91 -5.66
C ALA A 128 2.89 -1.84 -5.39
N ASP A 129 2.23 -3.00 -5.31
CA ASP A 129 0.80 -3.08 -4.97
C ASP A 129 0.52 -2.50 -3.58
N PHE A 130 1.32 -2.85 -2.58
CA PHE A 130 1.21 -2.28 -1.23
C PHE A 130 1.50 -0.78 -1.20
N SER A 131 2.45 -0.30 -2.00
CA SER A 131 2.74 1.13 -2.11
C SER A 131 1.57 1.89 -2.74
N ALA A 132 0.96 1.34 -3.78
CA ALA A 132 -0.24 1.91 -4.40
C ALA A 132 -1.42 1.92 -3.41
N GLN A 133 -1.63 0.83 -2.66
CA GLN A 133 -2.64 0.77 -1.61
C GLN A 133 -2.40 1.83 -0.53
N SER A 134 -1.16 2.00 -0.06
CA SER A 134 -0.82 3.03 0.92
C SER A 134 -1.16 4.44 0.42
N GLN A 135 -0.91 4.74 -0.87
CA GLN A 135 -1.26 6.03 -1.45
C GLN A 135 -2.77 6.24 -1.55
N LEU A 136 -3.52 5.19 -1.93
CA LEU A 136 -4.99 5.25 -1.96
C LEU A 136 -5.59 5.49 -0.57
N ASP A 137 -5.08 4.80 0.45
CA ASP A 137 -5.51 4.97 1.83
C ASP A 137 -5.19 6.38 2.36
N GLN A 138 -4.04 6.96 2.00
CA GLN A 138 -3.71 8.36 2.32
C GLN A 138 -4.64 9.35 1.63
N MET A 139 -4.99 9.12 0.35
CA MET A 139 -5.96 9.94 -0.36
C MET A 139 -7.35 9.84 0.29
N GLN A 140 -7.75 8.65 0.71
CA GLN A 140 -9.01 8.44 1.42
C GLN A 140 -9.04 9.17 2.77
N ALA A 141 -7.93 9.15 3.51
CA ALA A 141 -7.78 9.90 4.76
C ALA A 141 -7.98 11.41 4.52
N SER A 142 -7.31 11.97 3.51
CA SER A 142 -7.43 13.40 3.19
C SER A 142 -8.82 13.79 2.68
N GLN A 143 -9.52 12.90 1.99
CA GLN A 143 -10.91 13.12 1.58
C GLN A 143 -11.86 13.07 2.78
N ALA A 144 -11.64 12.18 3.76
CA ALA A 144 -12.43 12.12 4.98
C ALA A 144 -12.29 13.41 5.80
N ASP A 145 -11.09 13.95 5.93
CA ASP A 145 -10.84 15.22 6.59
C ASP A 145 -11.55 16.39 5.87
N THR A 146 -11.46 16.43 4.53
CA THR A 146 -12.12 17.46 3.73
C THR A 146 -13.65 17.34 3.84
N ALA A 147 -14.20 16.13 3.81
CA ALA A 147 -15.63 15.89 3.95
C ALA A 147 -16.14 16.27 5.35
N ALA A 148 -15.35 16.06 6.40
CA ALA A 148 -15.67 16.49 7.75
C ALA A 148 -15.81 18.01 7.84
N VAL A 149 -14.85 18.75 7.27
CA VAL A 149 -14.87 20.22 7.23
C VAL A 149 -16.05 20.74 6.39
N MET A 150 -16.34 20.14 5.24
CA MET A 150 -17.50 20.53 4.42
C MET A 150 -18.83 20.19 5.10
N GLY A 151 -18.90 19.06 5.81
CA GLY A 151 -20.08 18.68 6.61
C GLY A 151 -20.34 19.66 7.73
N GLU A 152 -19.30 20.17 8.40
CA GLU A 152 -19.39 21.23 9.39
C GLU A 152 -19.98 22.52 8.80
N PHE A 153 -19.44 22.96 7.65
CA PHE A 153 -19.90 24.17 6.98
C PHE A 153 -21.37 24.07 6.52
N SER A 154 -21.77 22.90 5.99
CA SER A 154 -23.14 22.66 5.55
C SER A 154 -24.13 22.60 6.72
N SER A 155 -23.72 22.04 7.86
CA SER A 155 -24.56 22.00 9.06
C SER A 155 -24.75 23.38 9.69
N LEU A 156 -23.73 24.24 9.67
CA LEU A 156 -23.83 25.63 10.10
C LEU A 156 -24.75 26.45 9.18
N LEU A 157 -24.61 26.28 7.85
CA LEU A 157 -25.49 26.95 6.88
C LEU A 157 -26.96 26.50 6.97
N SER A 158 -27.20 25.20 7.17
CA SER A 158 -28.56 24.68 7.35
C SER A 158 -29.15 25.12 8.69
N GLY A 159 -28.34 25.21 9.73
CA GLY A 159 -28.76 25.83 11.01
C GLY A 159 -29.16 27.28 10.88
N ALA A 160 -28.36 28.07 10.15
CA ALA A 160 -28.68 29.49 9.89
C ALA A 160 -29.92 29.68 9.05
N SER A 161 -30.16 28.83 8.03
CA SER A 161 -31.38 28.89 7.21
C SER A 161 -32.64 28.48 7.99
N THR A 162 -32.52 27.48 8.83
CA THR A 162 -33.60 27.03 9.72
C THR A 162 -33.96 28.13 10.74
N PHE A 163 -32.96 28.80 11.29
CA PHE A 163 -33.14 29.93 12.19
C PHE A 163 -33.86 31.10 11.48
N SER A 164 -33.43 31.46 10.28
CA SER A 164 -34.06 32.52 9.48
C SER A 164 -35.53 32.21 9.17
N ASN A 165 -35.83 30.96 8.78
CA ASN A 165 -37.18 30.51 8.48
C ASN A 165 -38.07 30.51 9.72
N GLN A 166 -37.55 30.07 10.88
CA GLN A 166 -38.30 30.14 12.15
C GLN A 166 -38.49 31.56 12.64
N TYR A 167 -37.45 32.41 12.53
CA TYR A 167 -37.60 33.84 12.88
C TYR A 167 -38.67 34.53 12.06
N ASN A 168 -38.71 34.33 10.74
CA ASN A 168 -39.75 34.90 9.87
C ASN A 168 -41.15 34.33 10.14
N LYS A 169 -41.25 33.14 10.68
CA LYS A 169 -42.53 32.51 11.06
C LYS A 169 -43.10 33.15 12.35
N PHE A 170 -42.25 33.52 13.28
CA PHE A 170 -42.63 34.13 14.55
C PHE A 170 -42.74 35.67 14.45
N TYR A 171 -41.99 36.29 13.54
CA TYR A 171 -41.96 37.73 13.30
C TYR A 171 -42.20 38.02 11.81
N PRO A 172 -43.43 37.80 11.29
CA PRO A 172 -43.71 38.10 9.90
C PRO A 172 -43.54 39.58 9.67
N SER A 173 -42.68 39.94 8.69
CA SER A 173 -42.50 41.33 8.28
C SER A 173 -43.83 41.88 7.83
N THR A 174 -44.38 42.85 8.55
CA THR A 174 -45.54 43.59 8.15
C THR A 174 -45.23 44.32 6.85
N LYS A 175 -45.72 43.80 5.71
CA LYS A 175 -45.67 44.56 4.46
C LYS A 175 -46.41 45.83 4.68
N SER A 176 -45.73 46.99 4.57
CA SER A 176 -46.41 48.31 4.52
C SER A 176 -47.34 48.32 3.34
N PRO A 177 -48.62 48.72 3.50
CA PRO A 177 -49.51 48.88 2.37
C PRO A 177 -49.02 50.05 1.50
N THR A 178 -48.67 49.74 0.25
CA THR A 178 -48.44 50.73 -0.79
C THR A 178 -49.77 51.36 -1.15
N SER A 179 -49.95 52.60 -0.74
CA SER A 179 -51.01 53.51 -1.27
C SER A 179 -50.61 54.02 -2.64
#